data_7d4b1fbdf25494488347fca680837a4a
#
_entry.id   7d4b1fbdf25494488347fca680837a4a
#
_cell.length_a   1.000
_cell.length_b   1.000
_cell.length_c   1.000
_cell.angle_alpha   90.00
_cell.angle_beta   90.00
_cell.angle_gamma   90.00
#
_symmetry.space_group_name_H-M   'P 1'
#
loop_
_entity.id
_entity.type
_entity.pdbx_description
1 polymer ?
#
loop_
_entity_poly.entity_id
_entity_poly.type
_entity_poly.pdbx_seq_one_letter_code
_entity_poly.pdbx_strand_id
1 'polypeptide(L)'
;MNNYEIISILVAIIALAISGYSIYVSKKIGKKQIQTNTVNGYTKQYMEITMKILTDSKCDEISCQRLFIKLYSIEFHSQKNGDLSDEVWSLWLEGMRKAVREESLQIAWKQDCNIYDSEFAQFFGDLIKENENHCSA
;
A
#
# COMPACT_ATOMS: atom_id res chain seq x y z
N MET A 1 27.39 -17.97 47.36
CA MET A 1 27.03 -18.41 46.02
C MET A 1 28.15 -19.28 45.45
N ASN A 2 27.82 -20.52 45.09
CA ASN A 2 28.79 -21.43 44.48
C ASN A 2 29.15 -20.99 43.06
N ASN A 3 30.37 -21.20 42.60
CA ASN A 3 30.82 -20.86 41.25
C ASN A 3 29.87 -21.41 40.17
N TYR A 4 29.28 -22.57 40.39
CA TYR A 4 28.29 -23.15 39.47
C TYR A 4 26.99 -22.35 39.36
N GLU A 5 26.52 -21.72 40.44
CA GLU A 5 25.32 -20.89 40.46
C GLU A 5 25.57 -19.60 39.63
N ILE A 6 26.75 -19.00 39.76
CA ILE A 6 27.12 -17.80 39.01
C ILE A 6 27.20 -18.11 37.52
N ILE A 7 27.83 -19.23 37.15
CA ILE A 7 27.91 -19.64 35.74
C ILE A 7 26.51 -19.91 35.17
N SER A 8 25.64 -20.61 35.93
CA SER A 8 24.28 -20.87 35.47
C SER A 8 23.46 -19.62 35.24
N ILE A 9 23.58 -18.60 36.11
CA ILE A 9 22.91 -17.32 35.94
C ILE A 9 23.44 -16.57 34.71
N LEU A 10 24.75 -16.57 34.49
CA LEU A 10 25.35 -15.93 33.31
C LEU A 10 24.87 -16.58 32.00
N VAL A 11 24.83 -17.92 31.96
CA VAL A 11 24.33 -18.64 30.80
C VAL A 11 22.85 -18.31 30.53
N ALA A 12 22.03 -18.24 31.57
CA ALA A 12 20.62 -17.89 31.44
C ALA A 12 20.42 -16.46 30.90
N ILE A 13 21.22 -15.48 31.36
CA ILE A 13 21.16 -14.10 30.87
C ILE A 13 21.56 -14.04 29.40
N ILE A 14 22.62 -14.73 29.00
CA ILE A 14 23.06 -14.79 27.60
C ILE A 14 21.99 -15.42 26.72
N ALA A 15 21.38 -16.52 27.15
CA ALA A 15 20.30 -17.18 26.42
C ALA A 15 19.07 -16.26 26.21
N LEU A 16 18.69 -15.49 27.24
CA LEU A 16 17.61 -14.51 27.15
C LEU A 16 17.95 -13.37 26.16
N ALA A 17 19.19 -12.88 26.18
CA ALA A 17 19.64 -11.84 25.25
C ALA A 17 19.60 -12.33 23.79
N ILE A 18 20.07 -13.55 23.52
CA ILE A 18 20.04 -14.17 22.19
C ILE A 18 18.58 -14.37 21.73
N SER A 19 17.71 -14.85 22.60
CA SER A 19 16.31 -15.06 22.29
C SER A 19 15.60 -13.74 21.95
N GLY A 20 15.82 -12.70 22.74
CA GLY A 20 15.28 -11.36 22.49
C GLY A 20 15.75 -10.77 21.16
N TYR A 21 17.05 -10.90 20.86
CA TYR A 21 17.60 -10.49 19.58
C TYR A 21 17.00 -11.26 18.40
N SER A 22 16.85 -12.58 18.53
CA SER A 22 16.25 -13.42 17.48
C SER A 22 14.79 -13.02 17.19
N ILE A 23 13.99 -12.69 18.20
CA ILE A 23 12.62 -12.21 18.05
C ILE A 23 12.60 -10.86 17.33
N TYR A 24 13.51 -9.94 17.70
CA TYR A 24 13.62 -8.63 17.05
C TYR A 24 13.96 -8.77 15.56
N VAL A 25 14.96 -9.58 15.22
CA VAL A 25 15.37 -9.82 13.84
C VAL A 25 14.25 -10.49 13.03
N SER A 26 13.58 -11.49 13.62
CA SER A 26 12.45 -12.18 12.96
C SER A 26 11.30 -11.23 12.64
N LYS A 27 10.95 -10.33 13.56
CA LYS A 27 9.92 -9.30 13.31
C LYS A 27 10.33 -8.35 12.19
N LYS A 28 11.59 -7.91 12.15
CA LYS A 28 12.11 -7.02 11.10
C LYS A 28 12.10 -7.68 9.72
N ILE A 29 12.51 -8.95 9.66
CA ILE A 29 12.49 -9.74 8.40
C ILE A 29 11.06 -10.00 7.95
N GLY A 30 10.17 -10.40 8.86
CA GLY A 30 8.76 -10.64 8.57
C GLY A 30 8.06 -9.41 8.00
N LYS A 31 8.27 -8.23 8.58
CA LYS A 31 7.72 -6.98 8.06
C LYS A 31 8.21 -6.69 6.63
N LYS A 32 9.50 -6.85 6.38
CA LYS A 32 10.08 -6.65 5.03
C LYS A 32 9.51 -7.64 4.02
N GLN A 33 9.30 -8.88 4.42
CA GLN A 33 8.72 -9.91 3.54
C GLN A 33 7.26 -9.63 3.21
N ILE A 34 6.46 -9.19 4.19
CA ILE A 34 5.08 -8.75 3.97
C ILE A 34 5.06 -7.59 2.98
N GLN A 35 5.88 -6.56 3.17
CA GLN A 35 5.97 -5.42 2.26
C GLN A 35 6.32 -5.86 0.82
N THR A 36 7.30 -6.74 0.67
CA THR A 36 7.70 -7.26 -0.66
C THR A 36 6.56 -8.04 -1.32
N ASN A 37 5.88 -8.92 -0.57
CA ASN A 37 4.75 -9.69 -1.09
C ASN A 37 3.58 -8.79 -1.48
N THR A 38 3.30 -7.76 -0.69
CA THR A 38 2.27 -6.77 -0.95
C THR A 38 2.57 -6.02 -2.25
N VAL A 39 3.78 -5.49 -2.41
CA VAL A 39 4.21 -4.79 -3.64
C VAL A 39 4.10 -5.70 -4.88
N ASN A 40 4.58 -6.95 -4.78
CA ASN A 40 4.50 -7.91 -5.88
C ASN A 40 3.04 -8.23 -6.25
N GLY A 41 2.16 -8.36 -5.24
CA GLY A 41 0.73 -8.58 -5.46
C GLY A 41 0.08 -7.42 -6.24
N TYR A 42 0.40 -6.18 -5.88
CA TYR A 42 -0.13 -5.00 -6.59
C TYR A 42 0.46 -4.84 -7.99
N THR A 43 1.74 -5.07 -8.17
CA THR A 43 2.37 -5.05 -9.48
C THR A 43 1.67 -6.04 -10.43
N LYS A 44 1.36 -7.24 -9.94
CA LYS A 44 0.61 -8.23 -10.70
C LYS A 44 -0.79 -7.74 -11.06
N GLN A 45 -1.54 -7.17 -10.11
CA GLN A 45 -2.87 -6.60 -10.37
C GLN A 45 -2.83 -5.46 -11.39
N TYR A 46 -1.83 -4.57 -11.29
CA TYR A 46 -1.60 -3.50 -12.26
C TYR A 46 -1.38 -4.05 -13.67
N MET A 47 -0.55 -5.08 -13.80
CA MET A 47 -0.29 -5.74 -15.08
C MET A 47 -1.56 -6.42 -15.63
N GLU A 48 -2.34 -7.09 -14.79
CA GLU A 48 -3.60 -7.72 -15.18
C GLU A 48 -4.63 -6.71 -15.69
N ILE A 49 -4.79 -5.56 -15.01
CA ILE A 49 -5.68 -4.48 -15.44
C ILE A 49 -5.20 -3.89 -16.77
N THR A 50 -3.91 -3.59 -16.90
CA THR A 50 -3.32 -3.05 -18.12
C THR A 50 -3.48 -4.01 -19.29
N MET A 51 -3.21 -5.29 -19.09
CA MET A 51 -3.42 -6.32 -20.13
C MET A 51 -4.88 -6.42 -20.53
N LYS A 52 -5.81 -6.33 -19.56
CA LYS A 52 -7.25 -6.34 -19.88
C LYS A 52 -7.64 -5.14 -20.73
N ILE A 53 -7.14 -3.96 -20.44
CA ILE A 53 -7.35 -2.73 -21.24
C ILE A 53 -6.83 -2.91 -22.67
N LEU A 54 -5.64 -3.52 -22.82
CA LEU A 54 -4.99 -3.69 -24.11
C LEU A 54 -5.62 -4.79 -24.97
N THR A 55 -6.18 -5.84 -24.35
CA THR A 55 -6.69 -7.02 -25.05
C THR A 55 -8.20 -7.02 -25.23
N ASP A 56 -8.94 -6.35 -24.34
CA ASP A 56 -10.40 -6.30 -24.39
C ASP A 56 -10.87 -5.00 -25.04
N SER A 57 -11.04 -5.04 -26.35
CA SER A 57 -11.59 -3.93 -27.14
C SER A 57 -13.03 -3.52 -26.74
N LYS A 58 -13.66 -4.24 -25.81
CA LYS A 58 -14.99 -3.96 -25.26
C LYS A 58 -14.94 -3.32 -23.88
N CYS A 59 -13.77 -3.21 -23.24
CA CYS A 59 -13.65 -2.50 -21.98
C CYS A 59 -13.81 -1.01 -22.27
N ASP A 60 -14.97 -0.45 -21.90
CA ASP A 60 -15.12 1.00 -21.98
C ASP A 60 -14.15 1.67 -20.99
N GLU A 61 -13.73 2.88 -21.34
CA GLU A 61 -12.70 3.62 -20.60
C GLU A 61 -13.09 3.83 -19.13
N ILE A 62 -14.34 4.14 -18.87
CA ILE A 62 -14.86 4.38 -17.50
C ILE A 62 -14.80 3.10 -16.66
N SER A 63 -15.17 1.95 -17.23
CA SER A 63 -15.07 0.65 -16.55
C SER A 63 -13.64 0.29 -16.20
N CYS A 64 -12.68 0.63 -17.07
CA CYS A 64 -11.26 0.45 -16.78
C CYS A 64 -10.80 1.37 -15.64
N GLN A 65 -11.23 2.63 -15.61
CA GLN A 65 -10.91 3.56 -14.53
C GLN A 65 -11.47 3.11 -13.17
N ARG A 66 -12.66 2.50 -13.15
CA ARG A 66 -13.22 1.89 -11.93
C ARG A 66 -12.30 0.82 -11.32
N LEU A 67 -11.64 0.01 -12.15
CA LEU A 67 -10.68 -0.99 -11.69
C LEU A 67 -9.46 -0.33 -11.04
N PHE A 68 -8.96 0.78 -11.62
CA PHE A 68 -7.85 1.54 -11.03
C PHE A 68 -8.26 2.20 -9.71
N ILE A 69 -9.43 2.82 -9.62
CA ILE A 69 -9.91 3.41 -8.36
C ILE A 69 -10.01 2.34 -7.27
N LYS A 70 -10.51 1.14 -7.59
CA LYS A 70 -10.55 0.02 -6.65
C LYS A 70 -9.15 -0.38 -6.19
N LEU A 71 -8.18 -0.43 -7.09
CA LEU A 71 -6.79 -0.72 -6.75
C LEU A 71 -6.22 0.36 -5.83
N TYR A 72 -6.42 1.64 -6.13
CA TYR A 72 -6.00 2.76 -5.29
C TYR A 72 -6.60 2.70 -3.88
N SER A 73 -7.86 2.29 -3.74
CA SER A 73 -8.46 2.07 -2.42
C SER A 73 -7.73 1.00 -1.62
N ILE A 74 -7.36 -0.11 -2.25
CA ILE A 74 -6.63 -1.19 -1.59
C ILE A 74 -5.21 -0.73 -1.21
N GLU A 75 -4.53 0.01 -2.08
CA GLU A 75 -3.20 0.60 -1.83
C GLU A 75 -3.23 1.57 -0.64
N PHE A 76 -4.25 2.42 -0.57
CA PHE A 76 -4.46 3.35 0.54
C PHE A 76 -4.60 2.62 1.88
N HIS A 77 -5.44 1.58 1.94
CA HIS A 77 -5.61 0.80 3.17
C HIS A 77 -4.35 0.03 3.55
N SER A 78 -3.59 -0.48 2.59
CA SER A 78 -2.31 -1.13 2.86
C SER A 78 -1.29 -0.16 3.44
N GLN A 79 -1.27 1.10 2.98
CA GLN A 79 -0.44 2.13 3.60
C GLN A 79 -0.87 2.40 5.05
N LYS A 80 -2.16 2.55 5.30
CA LYS A 80 -2.68 2.76 6.66
C LYS A 80 -2.35 1.61 7.62
N ASN A 81 -2.36 0.40 7.13
CA ASN A 81 -2.01 -0.80 7.90
C ASN A 81 -0.49 -0.95 8.11
N GLY A 82 0.33 -0.12 7.47
CA GLY A 82 1.78 -0.20 7.56
C GLY A 82 2.40 -1.34 6.75
N ASP A 83 1.67 -1.87 5.76
CA ASP A 83 2.12 -2.95 4.87
C ASP A 83 3.00 -2.43 3.73
N LEU A 84 3.06 -1.11 3.55
CA LEU A 84 3.90 -0.43 2.55
C LEU A 84 5.00 0.39 3.22
N SER A 85 6.16 0.50 2.57
CA SER A 85 7.17 1.48 2.95
C SER A 85 6.79 2.88 2.47
N ASP A 86 7.32 3.91 3.12
CA ASP A 86 7.06 5.30 2.75
C ASP A 86 7.55 5.62 1.34
N GLU A 87 8.65 5.00 0.91
CA GLU A 87 9.18 5.16 -0.44
C GLU A 87 8.22 4.61 -1.51
N VAL A 88 7.68 3.41 -1.28
CA VAL A 88 6.69 2.79 -2.20
C VAL A 88 5.42 3.62 -2.23
N TRP A 89 4.94 4.03 -1.07
CA TRP A 89 3.75 4.88 -0.98
C TRP A 89 3.92 6.20 -1.72
N SER A 90 5.06 6.87 -1.58
CA SER A 90 5.35 8.13 -2.28
C SER A 90 5.28 7.97 -3.79
N LEU A 91 5.82 6.88 -4.35
CA LEU A 91 5.74 6.57 -5.78
C LEU A 91 4.31 6.34 -6.25
N TRP A 92 3.53 5.58 -5.48
CA TRP A 92 2.14 5.30 -5.83
C TRP A 92 1.25 6.53 -5.72
N LEU A 93 1.45 7.35 -4.69
CA LEU A 93 0.76 8.62 -4.52
C LEU A 93 1.03 9.58 -5.69
N GLU A 94 2.25 9.62 -6.20
CA GLU A 94 2.57 10.39 -7.40
C GLU A 94 1.84 9.86 -8.64
N GLY A 95 1.73 8.53 -8.76
CA GLY A 95 0.94 7.87 -9.81
C GLY A 95 -0.54 8.25 -9.73
N MET A 96 -1.13 8.20 -8.53
CA MET A 96 -2.52 8.61 -8.29
C MET A 96 -2.74 10.10 -8.64
N ARG A 97 -1.82 10.99 -8.25
CA ARG A 97 -1.89 12.43 -8.61
C ARG A 97 -1.86 12.67 -10.12
N LYS A 98 -1.16 11.85 -10.87
CA LYS A 98 -1.21 11.91 -12.33
C LYS A 98 -2.52 11.38 -12.88
N ALA A 99 -2.98 10.25 -12.34
CA ALA A 99 -4.21 9.60 -12.79
C ALA A 99 -5.48 10.46 -12.55
N VAL A 100 -5.56 11.20 -11.45
CA VAL A 100 -6.73 12.06 -11.16
C VAL A 100 -6.89 13.23 -12.13
N ARG A 101 -5.93 13.46 -13.04
CA ARG A 101 -6.04 14.44 -14.11
C ARG A 101 -6.86 13.93 -15.30
N GLU A 102 -7.03 12.62 -15.40
CA GLU A 102 -7.79 12.01 -16.49
C GLU A 102 -9.29 12.21 -16.28
N GLU A 103 -9.97 12.78 -17.28
CA GLU A 103 -11.40 13.08 -17.23
C GLU A 103 -12.24 11.81 -17.00
N SER A 104 -11.90 10.73 -17.67
CA SER A 104 -12.56 9.44 -17.54
C SER A 104 -12.51 8.89 -16.10
N LEU A 105 -11.40 9.09 -15.39
CA LEU A 105 -11.26 8.70 -14.00
C LEU A 105 -12.14 9.57 -13.09
N GLN A 106 -12.20 10.88 -13.33
CA GLN A 106 -13.06 11.79 -12.57
C GLN A 106 -14.54 11.46 -12.78
N ILE A 107 -14.95 11.09 -14.00
CA ILE A 107 -16.31 10.64 -14.29
C ILE A 107 -16.62 9.35 -13.52
N ALA A 108 -15.73 8.34 -13.58
CA ALA A 108 -15.87 7.10 -12.84
C ALA A 108 -16.00 7.36 -11.33
N TRP A 109 -15.15 8.23 -10.78
CA TRP A 109 -15.19 8.62 -9.38
C TRP A 109 -16.51 9.26 -8.97
N LYS A 110 -17.01 10.24 -9.73
CA LYS A 110 -18.29 10.90 -9.44
C LYS A 110 -19.47 9.92 -9.41
N GLN A 111 -19.42 8.87 -10.22
CA GLN A 111 -20.46 7.83 -10.25
C GLN A 111 -20.39 6.90 -9.04
N ASP A 112 -19.20 6.55 -8.60
CA ASP A 112 -18.97 5.43 -7.69
C ASP A 112 -18.39 5.85 -6.31
N CYS A 113 -18.17 7.15 -6.04
CA CYS A 113 -17.55 7.60 -4.78
C CYS A 113 -18.26 7.10 -3.52
N ASN A 114 -19.58 6.88 -3.59
CA ASN A 114 -20.40 6.44 -2.46
C ASN A 114 -20.23 4.95 -2.09
N ILE A 115 -19.58 4.14 -2.93
CA ILE A 115 -19.33 2.72 -2.63
C ILE A 115 -18.05 2.51 -1.81
N TYR A 116 -17.23 3.55 -1.69
CA TYR A 116 -16.00 3.50 -0.93
C TYR A 116 -16.21 4.00 0.51
N ASP A 117 -15.36 3.53 1.43
CA ASP A 117 -15.38 4.03 2.80
C ASP A 117 -15.02 5.52 2.87
N SER A 118 -15.45 6.17 3.94
CA SER A 118 -15.33 7.62 4.11
C SER A 118 -13.89 8.13 4.11
N GLU A 119 -12.93 7.33 4.60
CA GLU A 119 -11.53 7.74 4.69
C GLU A 119 -10.87 7.76 3.32
N PHE A 120 -11.06 6.70 2.52
CA PHE A 120 -10.57 6.69 1.15
C PHE A 120 -11.31 7.72 0.30
N ALA A 121 -12.64 7.84 0.46
CA ALA A 121 -13.42 8.82 -0.28
C ALA A 121 -12.97 10.26 -0.02
N GLN A 122 -12.64 10.61 1.22
CA GLN A 122 -12.08 11.91 1.55
C GLN A 122 -10.69 12.08 0.93
N PHE A 123 -9.79 11.13 1.14
CA PHE A 123 -8.42 11.17 0.61
C PHE A 123 -8.41 11.37 -0.91
N PHE A 124 -9.16 10.53 -1.64
CA PHE A 124 -9.16 10.56 -3.09
C PHE A 124 -9.88 11.79 -3.65
N GLY A 125 -10.95 12.23 -2.99
CA GLY A 125 -11.63 13.48 -3.31
C GLY A 125 -10.75 14.71 -3.13
N ASP A 126 -9.88 14.73 -2.12
CA ASP A 126 -8.94 15.82 -1.90
C ASP A 126 -7.84 15.84 -2.96
N LEU A 127 -7.35 14.67 -3.41
CA LEU A 127 -6.41 14.60 -4.55
C LEU A 127 -7.01 15.19 -5.84
N ILE A 128 -8.28 14.97 -6.12
CA ILE A 128 -8.96 15.54 -7.28
C ILE A 128 -9.05 17.06 -7.15
N LYS A 129 -9.44 17.58 -5.98
CA LYS A 129 -9.53 19.04 -5.72
C LYS A 129 -8.18 19.74 -5.80
N GLU A 130 -7.11 19.13 -5.28
CA GLU A 130 -5.75 19.66 -5.40
C GLU A 130 -5.38 19.88 -6.88
N ASN A 131 -5.76 18.96 -7.73
CA ASN A 131 -5.50 19.06 -9.17
C ASN A 131 -6.28 20.20 -9.84
N GLU A 132 -7.55 20.41 -9.50
CA GLU A 132 -8.37 21.49 -10.05
C GLU A 132 -7.78 22.86 -9.71
N ASN A 133 -7.24 23.05 -8.53
CA ASN A 133 -6.61 24.30 -8.09
C ASN A 133 -5.30 24.61 -8.83
N HIS A 134 -4.56 23.57 -9.25
CA HIS A 134 -3.31 23.75 -10.02
C HIS A 134 -3.54 24.08 -11.50
N CYS A 135 -4.70 23.77 -12.05
CA CYS A 135 -5.04 24.11 -13.44
C CYS A 135 -5.60 25.53 -13.58
N SER A 136 -5.90 26.21 -12.47
CA SER A 136 -6.52 27.54 -12.45
C SER A 136 -5.51 28.68 -12.20
N ALA A 137 -4.23 28.38 -12.09
CA ALA A 137 -3.12 29.32 -11.85
C ALA A 137 -2.20 29.37 -13.07
#